data_389640b231f62201ee7d9c8d083fbe91
#
_entry.id   389640b231f62201ee7d9c8d083fbe91
#
_cell.length_a   1.000
_cell.length_b   1.000
_cell.length_c   1.000
_cell.angle_alpha   90.00
_cell.angle_beta   90.00
_cell.angle_gamma   90.00
#
_symmetry.space_group_name_H-M   'P 1'
#
loop_
_entity.id
_entity.type
_entity.pdbx_description
1 polymer ?
#
loop_
_entity_poly.entity_id
_entity_poly.type
_entity_poly.pdbx_seq_one_letter_code
_entity_poly.pdbx_strand_id
1 'polypeptide(L)'
;MNVPKEVRTYCPHCKQHQIHTVNLYKAGKRRAMAKGERAHAREKRGYGGQKYPLQHEFSKTTKKQTLRYKCKVCGKMRHRDGIRLRKLVIG
;
A
#
# COMPACT_ATOMS: atom_id res chain seq x y z
N MET A 1 17.97 2.09 -2.29
CA MET A 1 17.88 1.17 -3.45
C MET A 1 17.11 1.83 -4.57
N ASN A 2 17.62 1.78 -5.77
CA ASN A 2 16.94 2.34 -6.93
C ASN A 2 16.24 1.23 -7.71
N VAL A 3 14.99 1.49 -8.09
CA VAL A 3 14.17 0.55 -8.87
C VAL A 3 13.75 1.25 -10.15
N PRO A 4 13.91 0.61 -11.34
CA PRO A 4 13.45 1.23 -12.58
C PRO A 4 11.92 1.38 -12.61
N LYS A 5 11.44 2.35 -13.37
CA LYS A 5 9.99 2.58 -13.52
C LYS A 5 9.29 1.44 -14.25
N GLU A 6 10.01 0.70 -15.06
CA GLU A 6 9.47 -0.39 -15.85
C GLU A 6 10.32 -1.63 -15.66
N VAL A 7 9.68 -2.77 -15.46
CA VAL A 7 10.34 -4.06 -15.29
C VAL A 7 9.66 -5.09 -16.17
N ARG A 8 10.46 -5.89 -16.87
CA ARG A 8 9.93 -7.00 -17.63
C ARG A 8 9.84 -8.22 -16.74
N THR A 9 8.63 -8.71 -16.53
CA THR A 9 8.38 -9.87 -15.67
C THR A 9 7.18 -10.65 -16.18
N TYR A 10 7.02 -11.88 -15.68
CA TYR A 10 5.93 -12.74 -16.10
C TYR A 10 4.58 -12.20 -15.65
N CYS A 11 3.63 -12.15 -16.60
CA CYS A 11 2.24 -11.80 -16.32
C CYS A 11 1.40 -13.09 -16.35
N PRO A 12 0.81 -13.51 -15.21
CA PRO A 12 -0.01 -14.73 -15.19
C PRO A 12 -1.26 -14.63 -16.07
N HIS A 13 -1.79 -13.43 -16.23
CA HIS A 13 -2.98 -13.21 -17.07
C HIS A 13 -2.64 -13.34 -18.56
N CYS A 14 -1.54 -12.73 -19.00
CA CYS A 14 -1.08 -12.82 -20.38
C CYS A 14 -0.35 -14.14 -20.65
N LYS A 15 0.06 -14.86 -19.62
CA LYS A 15 0.82 -16.12 -19.69
C LYS A 15 2.15 -15.98 -20.43
N GLN A 16 2.75 -14.81 -20.36
CA GLN A 16 4.06 -14.53 -20.95
C GLN A 16 4.70 -13.33 -20.26
N HIS A 17 5.99 -13.12 -20.50
CA HIS A 17 6.68 -11.98 -19.95
C HIS A 17 6.26 -10.70 -20.65
N GLN A 18 5.88 -9.69 -19.89
CA GLN A 18 5.48 -8.39 -20.38
C GLN A 18 6.14 -7.28 -19.58
N ILE A 19 6.16 -6.08 -20.13
CA ILE A 19 6.68 -4.91 -19.43
C ILE A 19 5.61 -4.44 -18.44
N HIS A 20 6.02 -4.26 -17.19
CA HIS A 20 5.15 -3.78 -16.12
C HIS A 20 5.61 -2.41 -15.62
N THR A 21 4.67 -1.54 -15.35
CA THR A 21 4.93 -0.26 -14.69
C THR A 21 5.04 -0.50 -13.20
N VAL A 22 6.08 0.05 -12.57
CA VAL A 22 6.34 -0.13 -11.14
C VAL A 22 5.86 1.08 -10.36
N ASN A 23 5.05 0.85 -9.33
CA ASN A 23 4.60 1.88 -8.40
C ASN A 23 4.75 1.38 -6.97
N LEU A 24 4.87 2.31 -6.03
CA LEU A 24 4.86 1.97 -4.63
C LEU A 24 3.42 1.80 -4.15
N TYR A 25 3.12 0.67 -3.52
CA TYR A 25 1.81 0.45 -2.94
C TYR A 25 1.61 1.36 -1.72
N LYS A 26 0.48 2.01 -1.66
CA LYS A 26 0.06 2.80 -0.51
C LYS A 26 -1.36 2.41 -0.14
N ALA A 27 -1.67 2.42 1.16
CA ALA A 27 -3.02 2.12 1.62
C ALA A 27 -4.01 3.16 1.10
N GLY A 28 -5.17 2.70 0.66
CA GLY A 28 -6.23 3.58 0.22
C GLY A 28 -6.95 4.25 1.37
N LYS A 29 -7.78 5.24 1.05
CA LYS A 29 -8.60 5.92 2.05
C LYS A 29 -9.69 4.96 2.53
N ARG A 30 -9.96 4.96 3.84
CA ARG A 30 -11.04 4.16 4.41
C ARG A 30 -12.40 4.67 3.95
N ARG A 31 -13.37 3.76 3.87
CA ARG A 31 -14.75 4.15 3.59
C ARG A 31 -15.32 4.89 4.79
N ALA A 32 -15.61 6.19 4.62
CA ALA A 32 -16.14 7.01 5.71
C ALA A 32 -17.56 6.60 6.14
N MET A 33 -18.30 5.95 5.26
CA MET A 33 -19.67 5.52 5.52
C MET A 33 -19.79 4.10 6.05
N ALA A 34 -18.67 3.43 6.30
CA ALA A 34 -18.68 2.12 6.95
C ALA A 34 -19.20 2.25 8.38
N LYS A 35 -19.87 1.20 8.89
CA LYS A 35 -20.50 1.23 10.20
C LYS A 35 -19.54 1.63 11.32
N GLY A 36 -18.34 1.04 11.34
CA GLY A 36 -17.33 1.35 12.36
C GLY A 36 -16.87 2.80 12.31
N GLU A 37 -16.67 3.33 11.11
CA GLU A 37 -16.27 4.73 10.94
C GLU A 37 -17.37 5.70 11.37
N ARG A 38 -18.63 5.39 11.09
CA ARG A 38 -19.77 6.21 11.53
C ARG A 38 -19.89 6.21 13.05
N ALA A 39 -19.75 5.05 13.68
CA ALA A 39 -19.81 4.93 15.12
C ALA A 39 -18.67 5.73 15.77
N HIS A 40 -17.47 5.61 15.23
CA HIS A 40 -16.30 6.32 15.76
C HIS A 40 -16.44 7.84 15.58
N ALA A 41 -17.02 8.30 14.47
CA ALA A 41 -17.29 9.72 14.26
C ALA A 41 -18.28 10.28 15.31
N ARG A 42 -19.26 9.49 15.74
CA ARG A 42 -20.19 9.89 16.80
C ARG A 42 -19.49 10.01 18.14
N GLU A 43 -18.55 9.13 18.43
CA GLU A 43 -17.79 9.15 19.68
C GLU A 43 -16.92 10.41 19.83
N LYS A 44 -16.57 11.06 18.73
CA LYS A 44 -15.78 12.29 18.75
C LYS A 44 -16.58 13.51 19.16
N ARG A 45 -17.89 13.41 19.28
CA ARG A 45 -18.74 14.52 19.69
C ARG A 45 -18.72 14.70 21.21
N GLY A 46 -18.59 15.94 21.66
CA GLY A 46 -18.60 16.30 23.07
C GLY A 46 -17.29 15.95 23.79
N TYR A 47 -17.38 15.84 25.10
CA TYR A 47 -16.26 15.43 25.93
C TYR A 47 -16.03 13.94 25.74
N GLY A 48 -14.87 13.51 25.56
CA GLY A 48 -14.63 12.10 25.33
C GLY A 48 -13.21 11.67 25.65
N GLY A 49 -12.39 12.62 26.07
CA GLY A 49 -10.99 12.32 26.36
C GLY A 49 -10.28 11.69 25.19
N GLN A 50 -9.60 10.58 25.41
CA GLN A 50 -8.89 9.87 24.37
C GLN A 50 -9.86 9.27 23.36
N LYS A 51 -9.77 9.69 22.09
CA LYS A 51 -10.68 9.26 21.03
C LYS A 51 -10.28 7.93 20.39
N TYR A 52 -9.00 7.61 20.38
CA TYR A 52 -8.46 6.41 19.77
C TYR A 52 -7.65 5.64 20.81
N PRO A 53 -7.70 4.30 20.77
CA PRO A 53 -6.84 3.51 21.65
C PRO A 53 -5.37 3.80 21.39
N LEU A 54 -4.61 3.96 22.48
CA LEU A 54 -3.16 4.04 22.38
C LEU A 54 -2.61 2.62 22.30
N GLN A 55 -2.13 2.25 21.13
CA GLN A 55 -1.49 0.95 20.91
C GLN A 55 0.01 1.12 20.94
N HIS A 56 0.71 0.06 21.33
CA HIS A 56 2.15 0.06 21.22
C HIS A 56 2.53 0.05 19.73
N GLU A 57 2.95 1.22 19.24
CA GLU A 57 3.04 1.44 17.78
C GLU A 57 4.37 1.03 17.16
N PHE A 58 5.45 1.00 17.95
CA PHE A 58 6.77 0.91 17.33
C PHE A 58 7.61 -0.22 17.85
N SER A 59 8.03 -1.08 16.97
CA SER A 59 9.15 -1.97 17.19
C SER A 59 10.27 -1.69 16.19
N LYS A 60 9.97 -1.05 15.04
CA LYS A 60 10.94 -0.83 13.96
C LYS A 60 10.75 0.54 13.34
N THR A 61 11.86 1.13 12.92
CA THR A 61 11.88 2.47 12.34
C THR A 61 11.63 2.49 10.83
N THR A 62 11.75 1.34 10.17
CA THR A 62 11.55 1.23 8.72
C THR A 62 10.35 0.38 8.40
N LYS A 63 9.71 0.66 7.27
CA LYS A 63 8.56 -0.08 6.77
C LYS A 63 8.98 -0.97 5.62
N LYS A 64 8.40 -2.17 5.53
CA LYS A 64 8.57 -3.02 4.36
C LYS A 64 7.86 -2.39 3.18
N GLN A 65 8.61 -2.00 2.15
CA GLN A 65 8.04 -1.37 0.97
C GLN A 65 7.51 -2.44 0.02
N THR A 66 6.25 -2.28 -0.37
CA THR A 66 5.60 -3.20 -1.31
C THR A 66 5.49 -2.52 -2.68
N LEU A 67 6.04 -3.16 -3.69
CA LEU A 67 5.96 -2.66 -5.06
C LEU A 67 4.73 -3.26 -5.75
N ARG A 68 4.08 -2.44 -6.54
CA ARG A 68 2.93 -2.85 -7.35
C ARG A 68 3.31 -2.80 -8.82
N TYR A 69 3.16 -3.93 -9.50
CA TYR A 69 3.44 -4.04 -10.92
C TYR A 69 2.14 -4.06 -11.71
N LYS A 70 2.03 -3.17 -12.68
CA LYS A 70 0.87 -3.12 -13.57
C LYS A 70 1.30 -3.51 -14.98
N CYS A 71 0.74 -4.57 -15.52
CA CYS A 71 1.01 -5.02 -16.88
C CYS A 71 0.48 -3.98 -17.88
N LYS A 72 1.32 -3.59 -18.82
CA LYS A 72 0.91 -2.61 -19.85
C LYS A 72 -0.02 -3.21 -20.91
N VAL A 73 -0.01 -4.52 -21.07
CA VAL A 73 -0.81 -5.19 -22.11
C VAL A 73 -2.23 -5.46 -21.61
N CYS A 74 -2.37 -6.14 -20.48
CA CYS A 74 -3.68 -6.53 -19.94
C CYS A 74 -4.20 -5.62 -18.83
N GLY A 75 -3.39 -4.74 -18.29
CA GLY A 75 -3.78 -3.83 -17.21
C GLY A 75 -3.90 -4.47 -15.84
N LYS A 76 -3.60 -5.75 -15.69
CA LYS A 76 -3.66 -6.43 -14.41
C LYS A 76 -2.51 -6.00 -13.51
N MET A 77 -2.79 -5.88 -12.22
CA MET A 77 -1.80 -5.47 -11.22
C MET A 77 -1.45 -6.61 -10.29
N ARG A 78 -0.18 -6.67 -9.90
CA ARG A 78 0.32 -7.61 -8.90
C ARG A 78 1.18 -6.87 -7.90
N HIS A 79 1.28 -7.43 -6.71
CA HIS A 79 2.18 -6.94 -5.69
C HIS A 79 3.38 -7.88 -5.57
N ARG A 80 4.53 -7.32 -5.28
CA ARG A 80 5.71 -8.08 -4.89
C ARG A 80 5.82 -8.03 -3.38
N ASP A 81 6.39 -9.08 -2.79
CA ASP A 81 6.63 -9.14 -1.35
C ASP A 81 7.42 -7.91 -0.88
N GLY A 82 7.02 -7.36 0.26
CA GLY A 82 7.66 -6.19 0.82
C GLY A 82 9.10 -6.44 1.24
N ILE A 83 9.96 -5.47 0.97
CA ILE A 83 11.36 -5.50 1.36
C ILE A 83 11.63 -4.34 2.30
N ARG A 84 12.31 -4.61 3.41
CA ARG A 84 12.65 -3.57 4.39
C ARG A 84 13.86 -2.78 3.89
N LEU A 85 13.65 -1.53 3.54
CA LEU A 85 14.68 -0.66 2.97
C LEU A 85 14.69 0.68 3.70
N ARG A 86 15.88 1.27 3.87
CA ARG A 86 16.00 2.63 4.39
C ARG A 86 15.51 3.66 3.40
N LYS A 87 15.77 3.44 2.13
CA LYS A 87 15.39 4.37 1.07
C LYS A 87 15.06 3.60 -0.19
N LEU A 88 13.95 3.94 -0.81
CA LEU A 88 13.52 3.39 -2.09
C LEU A 88 13.25 4.53 -3.05
N VAL A 89 13.86 4.45 -4.22
CA VAL A 89 13.65 5.42 -5.30
C VAL A 89 13.18 4.67 -6.53
N ILE A 90 12.07 5.12 -7.11
CA ILE A 90 11.51 4.58 -8.36
C ILE A 90 11.78 5.58 -9.46
N GLY A 91 12.57 5.16 -10.46
CA GLY A 91 12.88 6.07 -11.55
C GLY A 91 14.16 5.79 -12.24
#